data_312c44d8877673da72e2f425a3804415
#
_entry.id   312c44d8877673da72e2f425a3804415
#
_cell.length_a   1.000
_cell.length_b   1.000
_cell.length_c   1.000
_cell.angle_alpha   90.00
_cell.angle_beta   90.00
_cell.angle_gamma   90.00
#
_symmetry.space_group_name_H-M   'P 1'
#
loop_
_entity.id
_entity.type
_entity.pdbx_description
1 polymer ?
#
loop_
_entity_poly.entity_id
_entity_poly.type
_entity_poly.pdbx_seq_one_letter_code
_entity_poly.pdbx_strand_id
1 'polypeptide(L)'
;MPTSSDSAELFFDLLHEPLIGWRDTHGEMHQSNLPEVLAALAANQLRDFPRLRPHQRHPWHAFLVQLAAIALHHAGQTQPWLSAADWREALMALTPDESDGAPWCLVTPPGRPALLQAPVPGENPASWNNLLHAADALDMLVTSKNHDVKAARARHAHADDWLFALLSLQTQEGFLGAGNYGISRMNGGFASRPGVGVAAVGAWGQRWQTDIASLLAQRERIATNYGLAHEGGHALLWLLPWSGTEALALESLDPLYIEICRRVRLAAPQGRIQAHTTGSKVARIAAKDSNGVTGDAWTPIDTAKGKALTVSRNGFDYKLMSELIAGDGYTLGAAWRLDGWPQAAALQAIAQAIVRGQGKTEGYHERRIPLSPKLRRLLAGGQRQQVAALAQKRIQAIADMRKLLWNSLALLFANGENSSGNDAISNRASRFAQPFEQQEDSRFFDDLAH
;
A
#
# COMPACT_ATOMS: atom_id res chain seq x y z
N MET A 1 6.70 -51.74 -5.20
CA MET A 1 7.57 -50.69 -5.80
C MET A 1 7.04 -49.35 -5.41
N PRO A 2 7.70 -48.56 -4.58
CA PRO A 2 7.30 -47.20 -4.37
C PRO A 2 7.77 -46.41 -5.58
N THR A 3 6.82 -45.79 -6.25
CA THR A 3 6.99 -44.89 -7.37
C THR A 3 7.70 -43.64 -6.94
N SER A 4 8.66 -43.23 -7.74
CA SER A 4 9.33 -41.94 -7.91
C SER A 4 8.96 -40.82 -6.91
N SER A 5 9.97 -40.36 -6.21
CA SER A 5 9.97 -39.07 -5.53
C SER A 5 9.36 -38.02 -6.44
N ASP A 6 8.17 -37.53 -6.09
CA ASP A 6 7.69 -36.22 -6.50
C ASP A 6 8.71 -35.19 -6.00
N SER A 7 9.71 -34.90 -6.82
CA SER A 7 10.45 -33.65 -6.69
C SER A 7 9.42 -32.57 -6.97
N ALA A 8 8.88 -32.02 -5.89
CA ALA A 8 7.88 -30.97 -5.93
C ALA A 8 8.46 -29.79 -6.72
N GLU A 9 8.00 -29.61 -7.96
CA GLU A 9 8.50 -28.58 -8.85
C GLU A 9 8.20 -27.19 -8.26
N LEU A 10 9.26 -26.46 -7.94
CA LEU A 10 9.23 -25.05 -7.58
C LEU A 10 9.42 -24.23 -8.85
N PHE A 11 8.56 -23.24 -9.06
CA PHE A 11 8.64 -22.39 -10.25
C PHE A 11 8.61 -20.92 -9.90
N PHE A 12 9.32 -20.12 -10.67
CA PHE A 12 9.44 -18.68 -10.52
C PHE A 12 10.06 -18.31 -9.17
N ASP A 13 11.28 -18.74 -8.97
CA ASP A 13 12.08 -18.50 -7.77
C ASP A 13 12.66 -17.10 -7.75
N LEU A 14 12.11 -16.22 -6.91
CA LEU A 14 12.55 -14.84 -6.77
C LEU A 14 13.95 -14.68 -6.15
N LEU A 15 14.52 -15.71 -5.52
CA LEU A 15 15.88 -15.64 -5.00
C LEU A 15 16.94 -15.86 -6.08
N HIS A 16 16.59 -16.56 -7.17
CA HIS A 16 17.58 -16.99 -8.17
C HIS A 16 17.22 -16.55 -9.59
N GLU A 17 15.93 -16.50 -9.96
CA GLU A 17 15.50 -16.18 -11.31
C GLU A 17 15.33 -14.66 -11.50
N PRO A 18 15.73 -14.08 -12.65
CA PRO A 18 15.61 -12.66 -12.96
C PRO A 18 14.17 -12.31 -13.38
N LEU A 19 13.24 -12.38 -12.45
CA LEU A 19 11.80 -12.22 -12.70
C LEU A 19 11.31 -10.78 -12.63
N ILE A 20 12.07 -9.85 -12.01
CA ILE A 20 11.63 -8.50 -11.71
C ILE A 20 12.29 -7.51 -12.65
N GLY A 21 11.46 -6.83 -13.47
CA GLY A 21 11.92 -5.79 -14.38
C GLY A 21 12.02 -4.43 -13.71
N TRP A 22 13.17 -3.76 -13.82
CA TRP A 22 13.39 -2.42 -13.29
C TRP A 22 14.26 -1.57 -14.21
N ARG A 23 14.27 -0.26 -13.97
CA ARG A 23 15.07 0.70 -14.73
C ARG A 23 16.02 1.44 -13.81
N ASP A 24 17.26 1.58 -14.22
CA ASP A 24 18.27 2.30 -13.45
C ASP A 24 18.19 3.83 -13.62
N THR A 25 19.07 4.54 -12.90
CA THR A 25 19.17 6.01 -12.94
C THR A 25 19.64 6.54 -14.29
N HIS A 26 20.25 5.71 -15.14
CA HIS A 26 20.67 6.05 -16.49
C HIS A 26 19.58 5.77 -17.53
N GLY A 27 18.51 5.08 -17.14
CA GLY A 27 17.37 4.74 -17.99
C GLY A 27 17.49 3.36 -18.64
N GLU A 28 18.51 2.58 -18.31
CA GLU A 28 18.71 1.22 -18.80
C GLU A 28 17.76 0.23 -18.11
N MET A 29 17.28 -0.74 -18.86
CA MET A 29 16.38 -1.79 -18.38
C MET A 29 17.16 -2.99 -17.87
N HIS A 30 16.77 -3.48 -16.71
CA HIS A 30 17.33 -4.65 -16.06
C HIS A 30 16.24 -5.66 -15.74
N GLN A 31 16.62 -6.94 -15.70
CA GLN A 31 15.85 -8.04 -15.15
C GLN A 31 16.67 -8.64 -14.03
N SER A 32 16.11 -8.75 -12.84
CA SER A 32 16.84 -9.20 -11.65
C SER A 32 15.98 -10.08 -10.75
N ASN A 33 16.65 -10.85 -9.91
CA ASN A 33 16.03 -11.53 -8.78
C ASN A 33 15.80 -10.56 -7.61
N LEU A 34 15.05 -10.96 -6.60
CA LEU A 34 14.72 -10.10 -5.47
C LEU A 34 15.95 -9.62 -4.67
N PRO A 35 16.96 -10.48 -4.35
CA PRO A 35 18.20 -10.03 -3.73
C PRO A 35 18.94 -8.95 -4.51
N GLU A 36 19.02 -9.05 -5.84
CA GLU A 36 19.63 -8.05 -6.70
C GLU A 36 18.87 -6.72 -6.70
N VAL A 37 17.54 -6.78 -6.69
CA VAL A 37 16.68 -5.59 -6.55
C VAL A 37 16.94 -4.88 -5.21
N LEU A 38 17.06 -5.63 -4.10
CA LEU A 38 17.37 -5.06 -2.79
C LEU A 38 18.76 -4.43 -2.76
N ALA A 39 19.77 -5.06 -3.37
CA ALA A 39 21.10 -4.51 -3.51
C ALA A 39 21.12 -3.22 -4.37
N ALA A 40 20.39 -3.20 -5.48
CA ALA A 40 20.26 -2.01 -6.34
C ALA A 40 19.57 -0.84 -5.62
N LEU A 41 18.58 -1.12 -4.76
CA LEU A 41 17.96 -0.11 -3.89
C LEU A 41 18.94 0.41 -2.83
N ALA A 42 19.73 -0.47 -2.21
CA ALA A 42 20.76 -0.10 -1.25
C ALA A 42 21.85 0.77 -1.88
N ALA A 43 22.23 0.48 -3.12
CA ALA A 43 23.18 1.27 -3.91
C ALA A 43 22.58 2.55 -4.53
N ASN A 44 21.27 2.80 -4.32
CA ASN A 44 20.51 3.91 -4.91
C ASN A 44 20.61 3.98 -6.46
N GLN A 45 20.72 2.82 -7.09
CA GLN A 45 20.81 2.68 -8.56
C GLN A 45 19.45 2.56 -9.22
N LEU A 46 18.41 2.15 -8.48
CA LEU A 46 17.09 1.89 -9.00
C LEU A 46 16.25 3.17 -9.10
N ARG A 47 15.84 3.50 -10.32
CA ARG A 47 14.98 4.63 -10.63
C ARG A 47 13.49 4.31 -10.50
N ASP A 48 13.01 3.28 -11.20
CA ASP A 48 11.61 2.87 -11.20
C ASP A 48 11.41 1.41 -11.66
N PHE A 49 10.17 0.94 -11.51
CA PHE A 49 9.70 -0.35 -12.01
C PHE A 49 8.66 -0.10 -13.10
N PRO A 50 9.00 -0.20 -14.40
CA PRO A 50 8.13 0.21 -15.50
C PRO A 50 6.83 -0.57 -15.62
N ARG A 51 6.80 -1.83 -15.13
CA ARG A 51 5.60 -2.67 -15.13
C ARG A 51 4.64 -2.41 -13.98
N LEU A 52 5.09 -1.71 -12.92
CA LEU A 52 4.22 -1.33 -11.82
C LEU A 52 3.14 -0.35 -12.29
N ARG A 53 1.91 -0.71 -12.08
CA ARG A 53 0.78 0.21 -12.22
C ARG A 53 0.80 1.24 -11.08
N PRO A 54 0.22 2.42 -11.28
CA PRO A 54 0.24 3.47 -10.26
C PRO A 54 -0.19 3.00 -8.87
N HIS A 55 -1.28 2.23 -8.76
CA HIS A 55 -1.81 1.72 -7.49
C HIS A 55 -0.93 0.63 -6.84
N GLN A 56 -0.08 -0.04 -7.62
CA GLN A 56 0.83 -1.09 -7.13
C GLN A 56 2.13 -0.51 -6.54
N ARG A 57 2.42 0.77 -6.76
CA ARG A 57 3.67 1.41 -6.31
C ARG A 57 3.80 1.44 -4.79
N HIS A 58 2.74 1.80 -4.08
CA HIS A 58 2.78 1.83 -2.62
C HIS A 58 2.89 0.44 -2.00
N PRO A 59 2.05 -0.56 -2.34
CA PRO A 59 2.21 -1.91 -1.82
C PRO A 59 3.60 -2.50 -2.09
N TRP A 60 4.14 -2.32 -3.30
CA TRP A 60 5.48 -2.80 -3.64
C TRP A 60 6.56 -2.12 -2.80
N HIS A 61 6.50 -0.81 -2.65
CA HIS A 61 7.41 -0.07 -1.78
C HIS A 61 7.33 -0.55 -0.31
N ALA A 62 6.12 -0.65 0.23
CA ALA A 62 5.89 -1.09 1.60
C ALA A 62 6.41 -2.51 1.84
N PHE A 63 6.18 -3.44 0.91
CA PHE A 63 6.70 -4.79 0.96
C PHE A 63 8.23 -4.82 1.00
N LEU A 64 8.90 -4.12 0.07
CA LEU A 64 10.36 -4.07 0.01
C LEU A 64 10.97 -3.45 1.27
N VAL A 65 10.34 -2.43 1.86
CA VAL A 65 10.78 -1.81 3.11
C VAL A 65 10.59 -2.75 4.29
N GLN A 66 9.40 -3.34 4.45
CA GLN A 66 9.10 -4.26 5.56
C GLN A 66 9.99 -5.50 5.48
N LEU A 67 10.12 -6.11 4.31
CA LEU A 67 10.96 -7.29 4.11
C LEU A 67 12.43 -7.02 4.48
N ALA A 68 12.97 -5.91 3.99
CA ALA A 68 14.34 -5.52 4.30
C ALA A 68 14.53 -5.22 5.79
N ALA A 69 13.59 -4.51 6.41
CA ALA A 69 13.66 -4.21 7.83
C ALA A 69 13.58 -5.48 8.70
N ILE A 70 12.73 -6.45 8.34
CA ILE A 70 12.66 -7.77 9.00
C ILE A 70 13.98 -8.52 8.86
N ALA A 71 14.54 -8.60 7.65
CA ALA A 71 15.80 -9.29 7.40
C ALA A 71 16.98 -8.67 8.16
N LEU A 72 17.09 -7.35 8.13
CA LEU A 72 18.12 -6.60 8.86
C LEU A 72 17.98 -6.79 10.39
N HIS A 73 16.75 -6.67 10.91
CA HIS A 73 16.50 -6.89 12.33
C HIS A 73 16.89 -8.31 12.78
N HIS A 74 16.48 -9.33 12.01
CA HIS A 74 16.80 -10.73 12.28
C HIS A 74 18.32 -10.99 12.27
N ALA A 75 19.06 -10.31 11.38
CA ALA A 75 20.52 -10.39 11.30
C ALA A 75 21.26 -9.45 12.27
N GLY A 76 20.56 -8.68 13.11
CA GLY A 76 21.19 -7.70 14.00
C GLY A 76 21.86 -6.52 13.28
N GLN A 77 21.43 -6.21 12.04
CA GLN A 77 21.97 -5.15 11.20
C GLN A 77 21.05 -3.92 11.19
N THR A 78 21.65 -2.76 10.96
CA THR A 78 20.91 -1.49 10.87
C THR A 78 21.04 -0.82 9.51
N GLN A 79 21.97 -1.29 8.67
CA GLN A 79 22.25 -0.74 7.35
C GLN A 79 22.02 -1.81 6.27
N PRO A 80 21.38 -1.47 5.15
CA PRO A 80 21.19 -2.37 4.03
C PRO A 80 22.51 -2.86 3.44
N TRP A 81 22.57 -4.15 3.09
CA TRP A 81 23.72 -4.71 2.37
C TRP A 81 23.76 -4.24 0.92
N LEU A 82 24.96 -4.06 0.40
CA LEU A 82 25.19 -3.76 -1.02
C LEU A 82 25.30 -5.03 -1.89
N SER A 83 25.50 -6.18 -1.27
CA SER A 83 25.66 -7.47 -1.95
C SER A 83 24.34 -8.22 -2.05
N ALA A 84 24.01 -8.71 -3.25
CA ALA A 84 22.85 -9.58 -3.47
C ALA A 84 23.02 -10.95 -2.77
N ALA A 85 24.25 -11.41 -2.56
CA ALA A 85 24.54 -12.66 -1.85
C ALA A 85 24.12 -12.55 -0.37
N ASP A 86 24.48 -11.43 0.29
CA ASP A 86 24.12 -11.18 1.69
C ASP A 86 22.59 -11.07 1.87
N TRP A 87 21.90 -10.40 0.92
CA TRP A 87 20.45 -10.35 0.91
C TRP A 87 19.82 -11.75 0.76
N ARG A 88 20.36 -12.58 -0.14
CA ARG A 88 19.85 -13.95 -0.33
C ARG A 88 20.01 -14.77 0.94
N GLU A 89 21.18 -14.72 1.57
CA GLU A 89 21.43 -15.41 2.84
C GLU A 89 20.47 -14.95 3.93
N ALA A 90 20.29 -13.63 4.08
CA ALA A 90 19.39 -13.05 5.06
C ALA A 90 17.91 -13.45 4.82
N LEU A 91 17.45 -13.46 3.56
CA LEU A 91 16.10 -13.91 3.21
C LEU A 91 15.89 -15.39 3.49
N MET A 92 16.86 -16.24 3.17
CA MET A 92 16.81 -17.66 3.50
C MET A 92 16.80 -17.89 5.00
N ALA A 93 17.54 -17.10 5.78
CA ALA A 93 17.53 -17.17 7.25
C ALA A 93 16.17 -16.88 7.88
N LEU A 94 15.27 -16.14 7.20
CA LEU A 94 13.89 -15.92 7.63
C LEU A 94 12.98 -17.15 7.45
N THR A 95 13.42 -18.15 6.71
CA THR A 95 12.63 -19.33 6.35
C THR A 95 13.42 -20.63 6.56
N PRO A 96 13.97 -20.87 7.78
CA PRO A 96 14.90 -21.97 8.03
C PRO A 96 14.30 -23.37 7.82
N ASP A 97 12.99 -23.51 7.98
CA ASP A 97 12.27 -24.78 7.80
C ASP A 97 12.09 -25.14 6.31
N GLU A 98 12.37 -24.22 5.38
CA GLU A 98 12.17 -24.36 3.94
C GLU A 98 13.50 -24.09 3.21
N SER A 99 14.48 -24.96 3.44
CA SER A 99 15.88 -24.77 2.97
C SER A 99 16.05 -24.74 1.44
N ASP A 100 15.04 -25.18 0.68
CA ASP A 100 15.02 -25.10 -0.79
C ASP A 100 14.42 -23.80 -1.35
N GLY A 101 14.03 -22.86 -0.49
CA GLY A 101 13.53 -21.54 -0.90
C GLY A 101 12.07 -21.51 -1.34
N ALA A 102 11.26 -22.52 -1.08
CA ALA A 102 9.84 -22.55 -1.47
C ALA A 102 9.05 -21.28 -1.10
N PRO A 103 9.20 -20.66 0.09
CA PRO A 103 8.48 -19.45 0.45
C PRO A 103 8.75 -18.23 -0.46
N TRP A 104 9.80 -18.30 -1.27
CA TRP A 104 10.23 -17.26 -2.19
C TRP A 104 9.86 -17.56 -3.66
N CYS A 105 9.23 -18.69 -3.92
CA CYS A 105 8.71 -19.06 -5.24
C CYS A 105 7.26 -18.58 -5.41
N LEU A 106 6.86 -18.21 -6.63
CA LEU A 106 5.46 -17.88 -6.90
C LEU A 106 4.56 -19.13 -6.97
N VAL A 107 5.11 -20.27 -7.36
CA VAL A 107 4.37 -21.52 -7.49
C VAL A 107 5.09 -22.62 -6.71
N THR A 108 4.36 -23.24 -5.80
CA THR A 108 4.82 -24.39 -4.99
C THR A 108 3.66 -25.38 -4.81
N PRO A 109 3.90 -26.61 -4.37
CA PRO A 109 2.84 -27.52 -3.97
C PRO A 109 1.92 -26.91 -2.92
N PRO A 110 0.62 -27.23 -2.93
CA PRO A 110 -0.37 -26.60 -2.05
C PRO A 110 -0.10 -26.73 -0.54
N GLY A 111 0.54 -27.81 -0.11
CA GLY A 111 0.90 -28.07 1.29
C GLY A 111 2.11 -27.28 1.78
N ARG A 112 2.80 -26.56 0.90
CA ARG A 112 3.99 -25.77 1.21
C ARG A 112 3.73 -24.27 1.04
N PRO A 113 4.46 -23.39 1.76
CA PRO A 113 4.35 -21.95 1.55
C PRO A 113 4.83 -21.57 0.15
N ALA A 114 4.20 -20.56 -0.44
CA ALA A 114 4.70 -19.82 -1.59
C ALA A 114 4.64 -18.32 -1.28
N LEU A 115 5.34 -17.49 -2.02
CA LEU A 115 5.40 -16.06 -1.73
C LEU A 115 3.98 -15.47 -1.62
N LEU A 116 3.68 -14.89 -0.46
CA LEU A 116 2.37 -14.30 -0.12
C LEU A 116 1.18 -15.29 -0.23
N GLN A 117 1.43 -16.59 -0.13
CA GLN A 117 0.42 -17.64 -0.28
C GLN A 117 0.61 -18.70 0.81
N ALA A 118 -0.31 -18.73 1.77
CA ALA A 118 -0.25 -19.68 2.87
C ALA A 118 -0.34 -21.14 2.38
N PRO A 119 0.34 -22.08 3.06
CA PRO A 119 0.10 -23.50 2.87
C PRO A 119 -1.36 -23.86 3.16
N VAL A 120 -1.89 -24.81 2.37
CA VAL A 120 -3.25 -25.35 2.53
C VAL A 120 -3.19 -26.87 2.57
N PRO A 121 -2.60 -27.45 3.63
CA PRO A 121 -2.37 -28.88 3.72
C PRO A 121 -3.70 -29.65 3.68
N GLY A 122 -3.73 -30.72 2.88
CA GLY A 122 -4.94 -31.54 2.71
C GLY A 122 -6.01 -30.95 1.81
N GLU A 123 -5.84 -29.73 1.28
CA GLU A 123 -6.75 -29.14 0.31
C GLU A 123 -6.21 -29.27 -1.13
N ASN A 124 -7.13 -29.33 -2.09
CA ASN A 124 -6.81 -29.22 -3.51
C ASN A 124 -7.29 -27.88 -4.06
N PRO A 125 -6.41 -26.87 -4.27
CA PRO A 125 -6.80 -25.58 -4.82
C PRO A 125 -7.51 -25.65 -6.17
N ALA A 126 -7.27 -26.68 -6.98
CA ALA A 126 -7.97 -26.86 -8.24
C ALA A 126 -9.49 -27.08 -8.08
N SER A 127 -9.95 -27.46 -6.88
CA SER A 127 -11.36 -27.58 -6.54
C SER A 127 -11.97 -26.28 -5.98
N TRP A 128 -11.20 -25.22 -5.81
CA TRP A 128 -11.70 -23.96 -5.31
C TRP A 128 -12.60 -23.25 -6.33
N ASN A 129 -13.49 -22.38 -5.82
CA ASN A 129 -14.60 -21.82 -6.60
C ASN A 129 -14.17 -20.95 -7.79
N ASN A 130 -12.99 -20.32 -7.72
CA ASN A 130 -12.58 -19.34 -8.72
C ASN A 130 -11.22 -19.72 -9.32
N LEU A 131 -11.17 -19.75 -10.64
CA LEU A 131 -9.95 -19.89 -11.42
C LEU A 131 -9.75 -18.60 -12.25
N LEU A 132 -8.60 -17.96 -12.08
CA LEU A 132 -8.22 -16.72 -12.75
C LEU A 132 -7.04 -16.97 -13.68
N HIS A 133 -7.20 -16.62 -14.96
CA HIS A 133 -6.20 -16.86 -16.00
C HIS A 133 -5.34 -15.62 -16.33
N ALA A 134 -5.54 -14.51 -15.61
CA ALA A 134 -4.82 -13.27 -15.84
C ALA A 134 -4.50 -12.57 -14.52
N ALA A 135 -3.31 -12.00 -14.41
CA ALA A 135 -2.89 -11.22 -13.25
C ALA A 135 -3.85 -10.06 -12.96
N ASP A 136 -4.38 -9.42 -14.00
CA ASP A 136 -5.38 -8.35 -13.89
C ASP A 136 -6.68 -8.78 -13.20
N ALA A 137 -7.06 -10.03 -13.34
CA ALA A 137 -8.25 -10.56 -12.66
C ALA A 137 -8.00 -10.81 -11.17
N LEU A 138 -6.75 -11.04 -10.79
CA LEU A 138 -6.34 -11.16 -9.38
C LEU A 138 -6.17 -9.79 -8.71
N ASP A 139 -5.75 -8.78 -9.48
CA ASP A 139 -5.46 -7.44 -8.98
C ASP A 139 -6.71 -6.77 -8.37
N MET A 140 -6.49 -6.03 -7.29
CA MET A 140 -7.56 -5.33 -6.57
C MET A 140 -8.31 -4.25 -7.38
N LEU A 141 -7.85 -3.85 -8.56
CA LEU A 141 -8.60 -2.96 -9.46
C LEU A 141 -9.80 -3.63 -10.11
N VAL A 142 -9.81 -4.95 -10.21
CA VAL A 142 -10.92 -5.68 -10.81
C VAL A 142 -12.06 -5.82 -9.81
N THR A 143 -13.27 -5.50 -10.25
CA THR A 143 -14.49 -5.66 -9.46
C THR A 143 -15.59 -6.27 -10.31
N SER A 144 -16.63 -6.78 -9.69
CA SER A 144 -17.78 -7.40 -10.37
C SER A 144 -18.46 -6.50 -11.42
N LYS A 145 -18.29 -5.16 -11.30
CA LYS A 145 -18.93 -4.19 -12.22
C LYS A 145 -18.10 -3.82 -13.46
N ASN A 146 -16.80 -4.20 -13.51
CA ASN A 146 -15.93 -3.87 -14.63
C ASN A 146 -15.09 -5.06 -15.12
N HIS A 147 -15.47 -6.25 -14.71
CA HIS A 147 -14.75 -7.50 -14.95
C HIS A 147 -14.52 -7.79 -16.45
N ASP A 148 -15.55 -7.68 -17.27
CA ASP A 148 -15.51 -8.07 -18.68
C ASP A 148 -14.56 -7.21 -19.51
N VAL A 149 -14.52 -5.89 -19.26
CA VAL A 149 -13.67 -4.96 -20.01
C VAL A 149 -12.19 -5.24 -19.75
N LYS A 150 -11.82 -5.67 -18.54
CA LYS A 150 -10.43 -5.95 -18.18
C LYS A 150 -9.97 -7.33 -18.60
N ALA A 151 -10.81 -8.34 -18.49
CA ALA A 151 -10.53 -9.70 -18.96
C ALA A 151 -10.16 -9.73 -20.46
N ALA A 152 -10.79 -8.88 -21.29
CA ALA A 152 -10.48 -8.78 -22.70
C ALA A 152 -9.10 -8.16 -23.02
N ARG A 153 -8.50 -7.42 -22.08
CA ARG A 153 -7.20 -6.74 -22.25
C ARG A 153 -6.02 -7.52 -21.67
N ALA A 154 -6.26 -8.41 -20.73
CA ALA A 154 -5.23 -9.15 -19.99
C ALA A 154 -4.83 -10.42 -20.75
N ARG A 155 -4.09 -10.28 -21.85
CA ARG A 155 -3.76 -11.43 -22.72
C ARG A 155 -2.41 -12.10 -22.43
N HIS A 156 -1.46 -11.38 -21.90
CA HIS A 156 -0.10 -11.88 -21.60
C HIS A 156 0.42 -11.25 -20.31
N ALA A 157 0.52 -12.03 -19.27
CA ALA A 157 1.12 -11.62 -18.01
C ALA A 157 2.50 -12.27 -17.85
N HIS A 158 3.50 -11.48 -17.47
CA HIS A 158 4.80 -11.96 -17.02
C HIS A 158 4.74 -12.33 -15.53
N ALA A 159 5.77 -12.98 -15.02
CA ALA A 159 5.83 -13.37 -13.61
C ALA A 159 5.72 -12.16 -12.65
N ASP A 160 6.34 -11.03 -13.00
CA ASP A 160 6.26 -9.81 -12.19
C ASP A 160 4.85 -9.17 -12.20
N ASP A 161 4.07 -9.31 -13.28
CA ASP A 161 2.66 -8.86 -13.29
C ASP A 161 1.82 -9.63 -12.24
N TRP A 162 2.05 -10.95 -12.13
CA TRP A 162 1.41 -11.79 -11.11
C TRP A 162 1.89 -11.46 -9.70
N LEU A 163 3.20 -11.22 -9.54
CA LEU A 163 3.79 -10.80 -8.27
C LEU A 163 3.15 -9.50 -7.78
N PHE A 164 3.09 -8.47 -8.62
CA PHE A 164 2.55 -7.17 -8.24
C PHE A 164 1.04 -7.20 -7.97
N ALA A 165 0.29 -7.98 -8.76
CA ALA A 165 -1.14 -8.17 -8.54
C ALA A 165 -1.43 -8.91 -7.23
N LEU A 166 -0.72 -10.01 -6.97
CA LEU A 166 -0.85 -10.79 -5.75
C LEU A 166 -0.50 -9.96 -4.51
N LEU A 167 0.61 -9.22 -4.57
CA LEU A 167 1.06 -8.37 -3.48
C LEU A 167 0.03 -7.27 -3.17
N SER A 168 -0.48 -6.59 -4.20
CA SER A 168 -1.51 -5.57 -4.03
C SER A 168 -2.77 -6.13 -3.39
N LEU A 169 -3.22 -7.29 -3.84
CA LEU A 169 -4.37 -7.98 -3.25
C LEU A 169 -4.13 -8.31 -1.78
N GLN A 170 -3.01 -8.93 -1.47
CA GLN A 170 -2.73 -9.48 -0.15
C GLN A 170 -2.49 -8.41 0.92
N THR A 171 -1.91 -7.26 0.54
CA THR A 171 -1.43 -6.25 1.51
C THR A 171 -2.21 -4.94 1.50
N GLN A 172 -3.17 -4.76 0.57
CA GLN A 172 -3.92 -3.50 0.44
C GLN A 172 -5.44 -3.68 0.51
N GLU A 173 -5.92 -4.89 0.20
CA GLU A 173 -7.35 -5.10 -0.01
C GLU A 173 -8.15 -5.06 1.29
N GLY A 174 -9.23 -4.31 1.27
CA GLY A 174 -10.18 -4.24 2.37
C GLY A 174 -11.25 -5.33 2.34
N PHE A 175 -12.29 -5.14 3.15
CA PHE A 175 -13.44 -6.02 3.19
C PHE A 175 -14.31 -5.87 1.92
N LEU A 176 -14.63 -6.98 1.27
CA LEU A 176 -15.48 -7.03 0.07
C LEU A 176 -16.74 -7.90 0.24
N GLY A 177 -17.11 -8.22 1.46
CA GLY A 177 -18.24 -9.08 1.77
C GLY A 177 -17.83 -10.37 2.50
N ALA A 178 -18.81 -11.17 2.85
CA ALA A 178 -18.56 -12.45 3.52
C ALA A 178 -17.62 -13.34 2.69
N GLY A 179 -16.64 -13.92 3.34
CA GLY A 179 -15.59 -14.72 2.68
C GLY A 179 -14.41 -13.90 2.13
N ASN A 180 -14.55 -12.57 2.00
CA ASN A 180 -13.51 -11.69 1.48
C ASN A 180 -13.13 -10.62 2.53
N TYR A 181 -12.56 -11.09 3.65
CA TYR A 181 -12.12 -10.23 4.74
C TYR A 181 -10.85 -9.47 4.34
N GLY A 182 -10.77 -8.21 4.80
CA GLY A 182 -9.65 -7.34 4.50
C GLY A 182 -8.45 -7.52 5.39
N ILE A 183 -7.43 -6.71 5.10
CA ILE A 183 -6.23 -6.58 5.91
C ILE A 183 -6.54 -5.96 7.27
N SER A 184 -5.65 -6.20 8.25
CA SER A 184 -5.75 -5.68 9.60
C SER A 184 -5.46 -4.17 9.71
N ARG A 185 -4.70 -3.61 8.76
CA ARG A 185 -4.18 -2.24 8.76
C ARG A 185 -5.15 -1.18 8.25
N MET A 186 -6.41 -1.51 8.08
CA MET A 186 -7.45 -0.55 7.71
C MET A 186 -8.69 -0.73 8.58
N ASN A 187 -9.54 0.29 8.65
CA ASN A 187 -10.82 0.11 9.31
C ASN A 187 -11.71 -0.85 8.50
N GLY A 188 -12.63 -1.56 9.16
CA GLY A 188 -13.38 -2.66 8.59
C GLY A 188 -14.38 -2.32 7.47
N GLY A 189 -14.24 -1.17 6.76
CA GLY A 189 -15.12 -0.77 5.67
C GLY A 189 -14.62 -1.20 4.29
N PHE A 190 -15.39 -0.83 3.26
CA PHE A 190 -14.99 -0.95 1.86
C PHE A 190 -13.92 0.10 1.53
N ALA A 191 -12.68 -0.16 1.87
CA ALA A 191 -11.56 0.74 1.66
C ALA A 191 -10.30 -0.04 1.29
N SER A 192 -9.25 0.63 0.90
CA SER A 192 -7.92 0.07 0.81
C SER A 192 -6.97 0.77 1.79
N ARG A 193 -5.86 0.15 2.10
CA ARG A 193 -4.80 0.73 2.94
C ARG A 193 -4.24 1.99 2.26
N PRO A 194 -4.33 3.18 2.87
CA PRO A 194 -3.68 4.37 2.32
C PRO A 194 -2.19 4.37 2.64
N GLY A 195 -1.38 4.93 1.73
CA GLY A 195 0.05 5.13 1.93
C GLY A 195 0.36 6.62 2.03
N VAL A 196 0.71 7.10 3.24
CA VAL A 196 1.12 8.49 3.47
C VAL A 196 2.53 8.52 4.05
N GLY A 197 3.40 9.37 3.48
CA GLY A 197 4.78 9.48 3.94
C GLY A 197 5.52 10.64 3.29
N VAL A 198 6.83 10.69 3.52
CA VAL A 198 7.75 11.64 2.89
C VAL A 198 8.67 10.90 1.93
N ALA A 199 8.94 11.47 0.79
CA ALA A 199 9.81 10.90 -0.22
C ALA A 199 10.74 11.95 -0.82
N ALA A 200 11.98 11.57 -1.16
CA ALA A 200 12.81 12.37 -2.03
C ALA A 200 12.29 12.31 -3.47
N VAL A 201 12.41 13.42 -4.19
CA VAL A 201 12.02 13.49 -5.59
C VAL A 201 12.99 12.66 -6.44
N GLY A 202 12.48 11.70 -7.20
CA GLY A 202 13.24 10.92 -8.18
C GLY A 202 14.14 9.81 -7.61
N ALA A 203 14.20 9.61 -6.29
CA ALA A 203 15.11 8.65 -5.66
C ALA A 203 14.34 7.55 -4.90
N TRP A 204 14.06 6.43 -5.57
CA TRP A 204 13.36 5.30 -4.92
C TRP A 204 14.23 4.65 -3.82
N GLY A 205 15.48 4.38 -4.11
CA GLY A 205 16.41 3.79 -3.14
C GLY A 205 16.60 4.64 -1.89
N GLN A 206 16.73 5.96 -2.03
CA GLN A 206 16.86 6.86 -0.89
C GLN A 206 15.61 6.85 0.02
N ARG A 207 14.40 6.85 -0.56
CA ARG A 207 13.17 6.69 0.20
C ARG A 207 13.14 5.35 0.93
N TRP A 208 13.46 4.27 0.22
CA TRP A 208 13.49 2.92 0.76
C TRP A 208 14.44 2.80 1.97
N GLN A 209 15.67 3.32 1.86
CA GLN A 209 16.64 3.31 2.96
C GLN A 209 16.17 4.12 4.17
N THR A 210 15.58 5.31 3.94
CA THR A 210 15.07 6.16 5.01
C THR A 210 13.88 5.51 5.73
N ASP A 211 12.97 4.89 4.97
CA ASP A 211 11.83 4.20 5.57
C ASP A 211 12.27 2.97 6.38
N ILE A 212 13.25 2.18 5.91
CA ILE A 212 13.85 1.08 6.69
C ILE A 212 14.44 1.59 8.00
N ALA A 213 15.29 2.60 7.94
CA ALA A 213 15.90 3.16 9.15
C ALA A 213 14.85 3.64 10.15
N SER A 214 13.75 4.21 9.66
CA SER A 214 12.64 4.64 10.50
C SER A 214 11.88 3.47 11.13
N LEU A 215 11.62 2.40 10.37
CA LEU A 215 10.94 1.21 10.87
C LEU A 215 11.77 0.52 11.95
N LEU A 216 13.06 0.32 11.71
CA LEU A 216 13.98 -0.28 12.67
C LEU A 216 14.06 0.53 13.96
N ALA A 217 14.21 1.86 13.86
CA ALA A 217 14.29 2.76 15.02
C ALA A 217 12.99 2.80 15.85
N GLN A 218 11.84 2.49 15.24
CA GLN A 218 10.54 2.57 15.90
C GLN A 218 9.96 1.20 16.29
N ARG A 219 10.61 0.11 15.93
CA ARG A 219 10.09 -1.25 16.08
C ARG A 219 9.61 -1.54 17.52
N GLU A 220 10.42 -1.27 18.53
CA GLU A 220 10.09 -1.52 19.93
C GLU A 220 8.92 -0.66 20.42
N ARG A 221 8.87 0.60 19.97
CA ARG A 221 7.76 1.49 20.27
C ARG A 221 6.46 1.01 19.63
N ILE A 222 6.53 0.49 18.40
CA ILE A 222 5.38 -0.09 17.70
C ILE A 222 4.91 -1.34 18.48
N ALA A 223 5.82 -2.25 18.86
CA ALA A 223 5.47 -3.43 19.65
C ALA A 223 4.69 -3.04 20.92
N THR A 224 5.27 -2.14 21.72
CA THR A 224 4.69 -1.69 22.98
C THR A 224 3.33 -0.99 22.79
N ASN A 225 3.25 -0.04 21.86
CA ASN A 225 2.06 0.80 21.72
C ASN A 225 0.85 0.07 21.10
N TYR A 226 1.10 -0.98 20.33
CA TYR A 226 0.04 -1.71 19.61
C TYR A 226 -0.12 -3.16 20.07
N GLY A 227 0.58 -3.56 21.14
CA GLY A 227 0.45 -4.90 21.72
C GLY A 227 0.95 -6.02 20.81
N LEU A 228 1.99 -5.76 20.01
CA LEU A 228 2.62 -6.75 19.14
C LEU A 228 3.78 -7.44 19.86
N ALA A 229 4.23 -8.57 19.34
CA ALA A 229 5.33 -9.33 19.94
C ALA A 229 6.67 -8.57 19.85
N HIS A 230 7.35 -8.40 20.95
CA HIS A 230 8.69 -7.82 20.97
C HIS A 230 9.72 -8.74 20.31
N GLU A 231 9.60 -10.06 20.58
CA GLU A 231 10.45 -11.12 20.06
C GLU A 231 9.61 -12.35 19.67
N GLY A 232 10.08 -13.13 18.71
CA GLY A 232 9.45 -14.39 18.30
C GLY A 232 8.09 -14.23 17.60
N GLY A 233 7.70 -13.01 17.23
CA GLY A 233 6.45 -12.75 16.53
C GLY A 233 6.51 -13.22 15.07
N HIS A 234 5.35 -13.55 14.51
CA HIS A 234 5.23 -13.95 13.11
C HIS A 234 5.39 -12.75 12.18
N ALA A 235 6.47 -12.71 11.41
CA ALA A 235 6.77 -11.63 10.47
C ALA A 235 6.22 -11.88 9.06
N LEU A 236 6.35 -13.11 8.54
CA LEU A 236 5.95 -13.51 7.19
C LEU A 236 4.71 -14.41 7.27
N LEU A 237 3.50 -13.83 7.15
CA LEU A 237 2.28 -14.57 7.47
C LEU A 237 1.90 -15.64 6.45
N TRP A 238 2.56 -15.69 5.30
CA TRP A 238 2.39 -16.76 4.31
C TRP A 238 3.16 -18.04 4.65
N LEU A 239 4.00 -18.03 5.66
CA LEU A 239 4.66 -19.26 6.15
C LEU A 239 3.70 -20.15 6.94
N LEU A 240 2.68 -19.55 7.54
CA LEU A 240 1.76 -20.24 8.43
C LEU A 240 0.58 -20.83 7.65
N PRO A 241 0.23 -22.11 7.83
CA PRO A 241 -0.94 -22.73 7.22
C PRO A 241 -2.23 -21.92 7.46
N TRP A 242 -3.13 -21.93 6.48
CA TRP A 242 -4.41 -21.23 6.62
C TRP A 242 -5.55 -21.95 5.92
N SER A 243 -6.40 -22.61 6.70
CA SER A 243 -7.65 -23.24 6.23
C SER A 243 -8.79 -22.22 5.97
N GLY A 244 -8.63 -20.97 6.41
CA GLY A 244 -9.68 -19.95 6.36
C GLY A 244 -10.66 -19.99 7.54
N THR A 245 -10.46 -20.84 8.54
CA THR A 245 -11.34 -21.02 9.69
C THR A 245 -10.83 -20.37 10.97
N GLU A 246 -9.54 -20.06 11.02
CA GLU A 246 -8.86 -19.52 12.19
C GLU A 246 -8.16 -18.21 11.83
N ALA A 247 -8.13 -17.31 12.81
CA ALA A 247 -7.42 -16.03 12.73
C ALA A 247 -6.19 -16.05 13.65
N LEU A 248 -5.15 -15.36 13.25
CA LEU A 248 -3.99 -15.09 14.10
C LEU A 248 -4.33 -13.97 15.09
N ALA A 249 -3.90 -14.12 16.33
CA ALA A 249 -3.99 -13.08 17.32
C ALA A 249 -2.99 -11.95 17.01
N LEU A 250 -3.39 -10.69 17.23
CA LEU A 250 -2.53 -9.54 16.90
C LEU A 250 -1.24 -9.55 17.71
N GLU A 251 -1.31 -9.95 18.96
CA GLU A 251 -0.17 -10.07 19.89
C GLU A 251 0.86 -11.15 19.50
N SER A 252 0.52 -12.04 18.58
CA SER A 252 1.46 -13.04 18.05
C SER A 252 2.30 -12.54 16.87
N LEU A 253 2.06 -11.31 16.40
CA LEU A 253 2.69 -10.80 15.19
C LEU A 253 3.92 -9.95 15.52
N ASP A 254 4.95 -10.02 14.64
CA ASP A 254 6.08 -9.10 14.66
C ASP A 254 5.63 -7.67 14.34
N PRO A 255 6.21 -6.61 14.91
CA PRO A 255 5.83 -5.22 14.59
C PRO A 255 5.91 -4.84 13.12
N LEU A 256 6.76 -5.52 12.35
CA LEU A 256 6.99 -5.26 10.92
C LEU A 256 6.26 -6.26 10.01
N TYR A 257 5.38 -7.10 10.56
CA TYR A 257 4.74 -8.22 9.84
C TYR A 257 4.23 -7.83 8.44
N ILE A 258 4.37 -8.78 7.50
CA ILE A 258 3.80 -8.70 6.17
C ILE A 258 2.59 -9.64 6.13
N GLU A 259 1.42 -9.04 5.99
CA GLU A 259 0.17 -9.80 6.04
C GLU A 259 -0.28 -10.31 4.69
N ILE A 260 -1.15 -11.32 4.74
CA ILE A 260 -1.95 -11.81 3.63
C ILE A 260 -3.42 -11.79 4.05
N CYS A 261 -4.34 -11.46 3.13
CA CYS A 261 -5.75 -11.35 3.48
C CYS A 261 -6.69 -12.23 2.64
N ARG A 262 -6.17 -12.90 1.61
CA ARG A 262 -6.94 -13.77 0.72
C ARG A 262 -6.33 -15.15 0.61
N ARG A 263 -7.19 -16.15 0.47
CA ARG A 263 -6.77 -17.52 0.16
C ARG A 263 -6.58 -17.63 -1.35
N VAL A 264 -5.32 -17.58 -1.76
CA VAL A 264 -4.88 -17.65 -3.16
C VAL A 264 -3.80 -18.72 -3.27
N ARG A 265 -3.82 -19.49 -4.35
CA ARG A 265 -2.72 -20.37 -4.75
C ARG A 265 -2.46 -20.21 -6.24
N LEU A 266 -1.25 -19.85 -6.59
CA LEU A 266 -0.81 -19.84 -7.97
C LEU A 266 -0.42 -21.24 -8.41
N ALA A 267 -0.71 -21.56 -9.66
CA ALA A 267 -0.30 -22.80 -10.33
C ALA A 267 0.21 -22.45 -11.73
N ALA A 268 1.06 -23.27 -12.30
CA ALA A 268 1.65 -23.03 -13.62
C ALA A 268 1.47 -24.21 -14.58
N PRO A 269 0.24 -24.64 -14.91
CA PRO A 269 0.04 -25.70 -15.87
C PRO A 269 0.65 -25.29 -17.23
N GLN A 270 1.49 -26.16 -17.78
CA GLN A 270 2.20 -25.91 -19.04
C GLN A 270 3.03 -24.60 -19.03
N GLY A 271 3.57 -24.21 -17.87
CA GLY A 271 4.41 -23.01 -17.70
C GLY A 271 3.63 -21.68 -17.69
N ARG A 272 2.29 -21.71 -17.68
CA ARG A 272 1.46 -20.49 -17.62
C ARG A 272 0.86 -20.32 -16.24
N ILE A 273 1.14 -19.18 -15.61
CA ILE A 273 0.61 -18.88 -14.28
C ILE A 273 -0.91 -18.66 -14.36
N GLN A 274 -1.60 -19.26 -13.43
CA GLN A 274 -3.01 -19.03 -13.12
C GLN A 274 -3.21 -18.98 -11.60
N ALA A 275 -4.30 -18.40 -11.13
CA ALA A 275 -4.59 -18.31 -9.70
C ALA A 275 -5.89 -19.05 -9.36
N HIS A 276 -5.82 -19.90 -8.34
CA HIS A 276 -6.99 -20.47 -7.69
C HIS A 276 -7.30 -19.63 -6.43
N THR A 277 -8.54 -19.21 -6.26
CA THR A 277 -8.97 -18.41 -5.10
C THR A 277 -10.22 -18.96 -4.46
N THR A 278 -10.32 -18.79 -3.15
CA THR A 278 -11.53 -19.16 -2.39
C THR A 278 -11.72 -18.19 -1.22
N GLY A 279 -12.92 -18.19 -0.64
CA GLY A 279 -13.22 -17.41 0.55
C GLY A 279 -12.68 -18.02 1.84
N SER A 280 -12.78 -17.25 2.93
CA SER A 280 -12.50 -17.70 4.29
C SER A 280 -13.72 -17.47 5.19
N LYS A 281 -13.80 -18.16 6.33
CA LYS A 281 -14.86 -17.96 7.33
C LYS A 281 -14.57 -16.77 8.24
N VAL A 282 -13.28 -16.46 8.44
CA VAL A 282 -12.78 -15.37 9.28
C VAL A 282 -11.64 -14.62 8.57
N ALA A 283 -11.33 -13.40 9.03
CA ALA A 283 -10.14 -12.67 8.60
C ALA A 283 -8.86 -13.42 9.00
N ARG A 284 -7.76 -13.19 8.30
CA ARG A 284 -6.46 -13.81 8.64
C ARG A 284 -5.96 -13.37 10.01
N ILE A 285 -6.22 -12.13 10.40
CA ILE A 285 -5.80 -11.54 11.67
C ILE A 285 -7.04 -11.10 12.44
N ALA A 286 -7.10 -11.42 13.73
CA ALA A 286 -8.16 -11.03 14.64
C ALA A 286 -7.98 -9.59 15.12
N ALA A 287 -8.16 -8.61 14.22
CA ALA A 287 -7.92 -7.19 14.50
C ALA A 287 -9.14 -6.30 14.14
N LYS A 288 -10.35 -6.85 14.10
CA LYS A 288 -11.55 -6.09 13.71
C LYS A 288 -11.78 -4.88 14.63
N ASP A 289 -11.62 -5.07 15.92
CA ASP A 289 -11.88 -4.03 16.92
C ASP A 289 -10.76 -2.97 16.99
N SER A 290 -9.60 -3.27 16.41
CA SER A 290 -8.49 -2.30 16.31
C SER A 290 -8.78 -1.20 15.27
N ASN A 291 -9.79 -1.33 14.42
CA ASN A 291 -10.16 -0.34 13.40
C ASN A 291 -8.99 0.14 12.52
N GLY A 292 -7.99 -0.73 12.27
CA GLY A 292 -6.77 -0.43 11.53
C GLY A 292 -5.67 0.24 12.35
N VAL A 293 -5.85 0.41 13.66
CA VAL A 293 -4.83 0.96 14.57
C VAL A 293 -3.91 -0.18 15.00
N THR A 294 -2.95 -0.52 14.15
CA THR A 294 -2.08 -1.69 14.28
C THR A 294 -0.59 -1.37 14.15
N GLY A 295 -0.21 -0.08 14.25
CA GLY A 295 1.19 0.32 14.13
C GLY A 295 1.72 0.42 12.71
N ASP A 296 0.85 0.51 11.70
CA ASP A 296 1.26 0.65 10.31
C ASP A 296 2.09 1.92 10.08
N ALA A 297 3.20 1.76 9.35
CA ALA A 297 4.14 2.85 9.08
C ALA A 297 3.58 3.94 8.16
N TRP A 298 2.59 3.62 7.33
CA TRP A 298 2.09 4.53 6.29
C TRP A 298 0.64 4.98 6.46
N THR A 299 -0.16 4.25 7.24
CA THR A 299 -1.59 4.55 7.40
C THR A 299 -1.81 5.61 8.48
N PRO A 300 -2.36 6.79 8.15
CA PRO A 300 -2.74 7.78 9.15
C PRO A 300 -3.90 7.29 10.02
N ILE A 301 -3.87 7.63 11.30
CA ILE A 301 -4.93 7.33 12.26
C ILE A 301 -5.68 8.62 12.61
N ASP A 302 -6.98 8.66 12.36
CA ASP A 302 -7.88 9.75 12.78
C ASP A 302 -7.91 9.78 14.32
N THR A 303 -7.40 10.85 14.90
CA THR A 303 -7.21 10.98 16.36
C THR A 303 -8.54 11.08 17.10
N ALA A 304 -9.54 11.70 16.50
CA ALA A 304 -10.87 11.85 17.11
C ALA A 304 -11.68 10.56 17.08
N LYS A 305 -11.53 9.76 16.02
CA LYS A 305 -12.30 8.52 15.82
C LYS A 305 -11.55 7.27 16.26
N GLY A 306 -10.24 7.34 16.52
CA GLY A 306 -9.42 6.18 16.86
C GLY A 306 -9.43 5.10 15.77
N LYS A 307 -9.33 5.47 14.49
CA LYS A 307 -9.37 4.54 13.37
C LYS A 307 -8.53 4.98 12.18
N ALA A 308 -8.12 4.00 11.38
CA ALA A 308 -7.37 4.23 10.16
C ALA A 308 -8.14 5.14 9.17
N LEU A 309 -7.40 6.03 8.50
CA LEU A 309 -7.92 6.90 7.45
C LEU A 309 -8.60 6.07 6.34
N THR A 310 -9.82 6.45 6.00
CA THR A 310 -10.51 5.99 4.80
C THR A 310 -10.61 7.14 3.82
N VAL A 311 -9.97 7.00 2.67
CA VAL A 311 -9.98 8.03 1.63
C VAL A 311 -11.30 7.97 0.86
N SER A 312 -11.96 9.13 0.74
CA SER A 312 -13.20 9.28 0.00
C SER A 312 -12.95 9.38 -1.51
N ARG A 313 -14.03 9.36 -2.31
CA ARG A 313 -13.96 9.57 -3.78
C ARG A 313 -13.30 10.89 -4.21
N ASN A 314 -13.19 11.86 -3.32
CA ASN A 314 -12.50 13.13 -3.59
C ASN A 314 -10.97 12.98 -3.53
N GLY A 315 -10.46 11.81 -3.09
CA GLY A 315 -9.04 11.55 -2.96
C GLY A 315 -8.40 12.38 -1.84
N PHE A 316 -7.18 12.79 -2.09
CA PHE A 316 -6.37 13.64 -1.20
C PHE A 316 -6.48 15.11 -1.64
N ASP A 317 -7.64 15.75 -1.39
CA ASP A 317 -7.82 17.15 -1.68
C ASP A 317 -6.95 18.06 -0.77
N TYR A 318 -6.91 19.36 -1.07
CA TYR A 318 -6.08 20.30 -0.32
C TYR A 318 -6.43 20.39 1.18
N LYS A 319 -7.69 20.10 1.55
CA LYS A 319 -8.14 20.10 2.94
C LYS A 319 -7.53 18.91 3.69
N LEU A 320 -7.71 17.71 3.14
CA LEU A 320 -7.13 16.50 3.73
C LEU A 320 -5.60 16.56 3.75
N MET A 321 -4.96 17.02 2.67
CA MET A 321 -3.50 17.14 2.64
C MET A 321 -2.98 18.18 3.63
N SER A 322 -3.67 19.31 3.82
CA SER A 322 -3.29 20.30 4.83
C SER A 322 -3.35 19.73 6.24
N GLU A 323 -4.41 18.94 6.52
CA GLU A 323 -4.58 18.28 7.80
C GLU A 323 -3.49 17.22 8.05
N LEU A 324 -3.15 16.42 7.04
CA LEU A 324 -2.07 15.43 7.13
C LEU A 324 -0.69 16.08 7.32
N ILE A 325 -0.40 17.17 6.60
CA ILE A 325 0.93 17.82 6.64
C ILE A 325 1.14 18.63 7.92
N ALA A 326 0.14 19.41 8.33
CA ALA A 326 0.30 20.41 9.39
C ALA A 326 -0.75 20.34 10.52
N GLY A 327 -1.89 19.70 10.30
CA GLY A 327 -2.96 19.57 11.30
C GLY A 327 -2.66 18.53 12.39
N ASP A 328 -3.54 18.41 13.37
CA ASP A 328 -3.48 17.51 14.52
C ASP A 328 -4.57 16.43 14.51
N GLY A 329 -5.46 16.44 13.51
CA GLY A 329 -6.53 15.48 13.35
C GLY A 329 -6.08 14.06 13.00
N TYR A 330 -4.81 13.88 12.62
CA TYR A 330 -4.24 12.57 12.30
C TYR A 330 -2.91 12.32 12.99
N THR A 331 -2.75 11.13 13.56
CA THR A 331 -1.44 10.57 13.93
C THR A 331 -0.85 9.89 12.70
N LEU A 332 0.35 10.31 12.30
CA LEU A 332 1.07 9.76 11.15
C LEU A 332 2.02 8.64 11.58
N GLY A 333 2.21 7.66 10.71
CA GLY A 333 3.08 6.52 10.95
C GLY A 333 4.58 6.82 10.76
N ALA A 334 5.41 5.80 10.92
CA ALA A 334 6.87 5.89 10.88
C ALA A 334 7.45 6.43 9.57
N ALA A 335 6.75 6.27 8.44
CA ALA A 335 7.15 6.77 7.12
C ALA A 335 6.97 8.31 6.96
N TRP A 336 6.31 8.97 7.92
CA TRP A 336 6.24 10.42 7.94
C TRP A 336 7.43 10.99 8.72
N ARG A 337 8.56 11.13 8.07
CA ARG A 337 9.80 11.59 8.66
C ARG A 337 10.40 12.75 7.85
N LEU A 338 10.67 13.87 8.53
CA LEU A 338 11.27 15.08 7.93
C LEU A 338 12.78 15.18 8.15
N ASP A 339 13.30 14.44 9.12
CA ASP A 339 14.71 14.29 9.43
C ASP A 339 15.32 13.04 8.78
N GLY A 340 16.63 12.88 8.86
CA GLY A 340 17.34 11.74 8.28
C GLY A 340 17.54 11.79 6.77
N TRP A 341 17.09 12.88 6.11
CA TRP A 341 17.29 13.09 4.67
C TRP A 341 18.55 13.90 4.40
N PRO A 342 19.27 13.67 3.28
CA PRO A 342 20.33 14.56 2.86
C PRO A 342 19.86 16.01 2.78
N GLN A 343 20.72 16.96 3.16
CA GLN A 343 20.33 18.38 3.22
C GLN A 343 19.88 18.93 1.86
N ALA A 344 20.49 18.46 0.78
CA ALA A 344 20.17 18.85 -0.59
C ALA A 344 18.95 18.12 -1.17
N ALA A 345 18.35 17.15 -0.46
CA ALA A 345 17.24 16.38 -0.99
C ALA A 345 15.99 17.26 -1.15
N ALA A 346 15.45 17.30 -2.36
CA ALA A 346 14.12 17.83 -2.62
C ALA A 346 13.08 16.84 -2.10
N LEU A 347 12.34 17.21 -1.06
CA LEU A 347 11.34 16.35 -0.43
C LEU A 347 9.93 16.70 -0.87
N GLN A 348 9.08 15.68 -0.84
CA GLN A 348 7.65 15.79 -1.08
C GLN A 348 6.88 14.92 -0.08
N ALA A 349 5.73 15.44 0.38
CA ALA A 349 4.71 14.59 0.99
C ALA A 349 4.07 13.77 -0.13
N ILE A 350 3.91 12.48 0.10
CA ILE A 350 3.24 11.56 -0.83
C ILE A 350 2.06 10.91 -0.13
N ALA A 351 0.92 10.90 -0.81
CA ALA A 351 -0.30 10.23 -0.35
C ALA A 351 -0.91 9.43 -1.48
N GLN A 352 -1.21 8.16 -1.23
CA GLN A 352 -1.66 7.20 -2.23
C GLN A 352 -2.75 6.30 -1.65
N ALA A 353 -3.84 6.07 -2.40
CA ALA A 353 -4.88 5.11 -2.03
C ALA A 353 -5.70 4.66 -3.23
N ILE A 354 -6.25 3.46 -3.17
CA ILE A 354 -7.39 3.07 -4.00
C ILE A 354 -8.66 3.40 -3.24
N VAL A 355 -9.57 4.12 -3.87
CA VAL A 355 -10.88 4.38 -3.32
C VAL A 355 -11.86 3.30 -3.74
N ARG A 356 -12.49 2.71 -2.77
CA ARG A 356 -13.48 1.65 -2.92
C ARG A 356 -14.87 2.12 -2.56
N GLY A 357 -15.84 1.78 -3.36
CA GLY A 357 -17.27 1.83 -3.04
C GLY A 357 -17.83 0.41 -2.91
N GLN A 358 -19.12 0.30 -2.59
CA GLN A 358 -19.77 -0.99 -2.45
C GLN A 358 -19.80 -1.73 -3.81
N GLY A 359 -19.02 -2.80 -3.92
CA GLY A 359 -18.92 -3.64 -5.13
C GLY A 359 -18.25 -2.97 -6.33
N LYS A 360 -17.51 -1.87 -6.15
CA LYS A 360 -16.78 -1.20 -7.23
C LYS A 360 -15.50 -0.52 -6.74
N THR A 361 -14.51 -0.41 -7.63
CA THR A 361 -13.38 0.49 -7.47
C THR A 361 -13.75 1.85 -8.05
N GLU A 362 -13.65 2.91 -7.27
CA GLU A 362 -13.95 4.28 -7.72
C GLU A 362 -12.75 4.95 -8.38
N GLY A 363 -11.54 4.56 -7.99
CA GLY A 363 -10.32 5.02 -8.63
C GLY A 363 -9.09 4.93 -7.73
N TYR A 364 -7.93 5.14 -8.34
CA TYR A 364 -6.67 5.38 -7.64
C TYR A 364 -6.42 6.87 -7.52
N HIS A 365 -6.04 7.30 -6.34
CA HIS A 365 -5.67 8.68 -6.03
C HIS A 365 -4.24 8.74 -5.53
N GLU A 366 -3.47 9.65 -6.11
CA GLU A 366 -2.12 9.98 -5.66
C GLU A 366 -1.99 11.50 -5.61
N ARG A 367 -1.38 12.01 -4.54
CA ARG A 367 -1.00 13.42 -4.43
C ARG A 367 0.42 13.55 -3.91
N ARG A 368 1.17 14.44 -4.51
CA ARG A 368 2.54 14.79 -4.15
C ARG A 368 2.62 16.27 -3.91
N ILE A 369 3.04 16.68 -2.72
CA ILE A 369 3.18 18.08 -2.33
C ILE A 369 4.65 18.35 -2.06
N PRO A 370 5.31 19.23 -2.84
CA PRO A 370 6.68 19.66 -2.56
C PRO A 370 6.80 20.27 -1.16
N LEU A 371 7.77 19.82 -0.40
CA LEU A 371 8.09 20.36 0.92
C LEU A 371 9.29 21.31 0.80
N SER A 372 9.01 22.61 0.62
CA SER A 372 10.08 23.61 0.52
C SER A 372 10.99 23.62 1.75
N PRO A 373 12.26 24.03 1.64
CA PRO A 373 13.16 24.11 2.80
C PRO A 373 12.62 24.97 3.94
N LYS A 374 11.82 26.03 3.62
CA LYS A 374 11.12 26.87 4.59
C LYS A 374 10.05 26.06 5.32
N LEU A 375 9.18 25.36 4.59
CA LEU A 375 8.12 24.54 5.16
C LEU A 375 8.69 23.41 6.03
N ARG A 376 9.73 22.72 5.57
CA ARG A 376 10.43 21.67 6.36
C ARG A 376 10.93 22.22 7.69
N ARG A 377 11.59 23.41 7.72
CA ARG A 377 12.06 24.04 8.94
C ARG A 377 10.93 24.39 9.90
N LEU A 378 9.82 24.92 9.40
CA LEU A 378 8.66 25.25 10.20
C LEU A 378 8.02 24.00 10.83
N LEU A 379 7.86 22.94 10.05
CA LEU A 379 7.27 21.68 10.51
C LEU A 379 8.18 20.97 11.53
N ALA A 380 9.50 20.92 11.28
CA ALA A 380 10.47 20.31 12.19
C ALA A 380 10.79 21.17 13.42
N GLY A 381 10.71 22.50 13.29
CA GLY A 381 11.05 23.47 14.34
C GLY A 381 9.92 23.77 15.33
N GLY A 382 8.88 22.95 15.41
CA GLY A 382 7.77 23.15 16.36
C GLY A 382 6.76 24.25 15.96
N GLN A 383 6.86 24.82 14.74
CA GLN A 383 5.94 25.83 14.23
C GLN A 383 4.80 25.25 13.37
N ARG A 384 4.56 23.93 13.51
CA ARG A 384 3.50 23.21 12.80
C ARG A 384 2.13 23.88 12.95
N GLN A 385 1.79 24.35 14.16
CA GLN A 385 0.54 25.05 14.44
C GLN A 385 0.37 26.36 13.66
N GLN A 386 1.46 27.08 13.40
CA GLN A 386 1.41 28.31 12.58
C GLN A 386 1.10 27.99 11.12
N VAL A 387 1.70 26.91 10.59
CA VAL A 387 1.41 26.43 9.23
C VAL A 387 -0.05 25.97 9.15
N ALA A 388 -0.54 25.21 10.14
CA ALA A 388 -1.92 24.77 10.21
C ALA A 388 -2.89 25.97 10.25
N ALA A 389 -2.63 26.98 11.08
CA ALA A 389 -3.46 28.17 11.18
C ALA A 389 -3.52 28.97 9.87
N LEU A 390 -2.39 29.08 9.15
CA LEU A 390 -2.35 29.73 7.84
C LEU A 390 -3.15 28.94 6.79
N ALA A 391 -2.98 27.63 6.75
CA ALA A 391 -3.75 26.74 5.87
C ALA A 391 -5.26 26.85 6.14
N GLN A 392 -5.68 26.84 7.41
CA GLN A 392 -7.09 26.98 7.80
C GLN A 392 -7.68 28.33 7.37
N LYS A 393 -6.95 29.46 7.57
CA LYS A 393 -7.39 30.76 7.08
C LYS A 393 -7.63 30.76 5.57
N ARG A 394 -6.74 30.13 4.81
CA ARG A 394 -6.88 30.03 3.36
C ARG A 394 -8.05 29.13 2.97
N ILE A 395 -8.22 27.97 3.62
CA ILE A 395 -9.37 27.08 3.43
C ILE A 395 -10.68 27.82 3.67
N GLN A 396 -10.75 28.63 4.74
CA GLN A 396 -11.94 29.42 5.04
C GLN A 396 -12.20 30.48 3.96
N ALA A 397 -11.17 31.21 3.52
CA ALA A 397 -11.32 32.20 2.44
C ALA A 397 -11.84 31.55 1.14
N ILE A 398 -11.32 30.37 0.77
CA ILE A 398 -11.81 29.62 -0.39
C ILE A 398 -13.28 29.22 -0.20
N ALA A 399 -13.65 28.75 0.98
CA ALA A 399 -15.04 28.38 1.29
C ALA A 399 -16.00 29.56 1.19
N ASP A 400 -15.59 30.74 1.68
CA ASP A 400 -16.38 31.97 1.62
C ASP A 400 -16.57 32.46 0.17
N MET A 401 -15.49 32.45 -0.62
CA MET A 401 -15.55 32.82 -2.05
C MET A 401 -16.42 31.81 -2.85
N ARG A 402 -16.30 30.54 -2.56
CA ARG A 402 -17.16 29.50 -3.18
C ARG A 402 -18.62 29.73 -2.84
N LYS A 403 -18.94 30.07 -1.59
CA LYS A 403 -20.31 30.41 -1.15
C LYS A 403 -20.86 31.60 -1.87
N LEU A 404 -20.06 32.68 -2.01
CA LEU A 404 -20.46 33.88 -2.77
C LEU A 404 -20.73 33.54 -4.24
N LEU A 405 -19.83 32.78 -4.89
CA LEU A 405 -20.00 32.36 -6.26
C LEU A 405 -21.25 31.48 -6.44
N TRP A 406 -21.46 30.54 -5.53
CA TRP A 406 -22.64 29.63 -5.57
C TRP A 406 -23.94 30.45 -5.42
N ASN A 407 -24.01 31.38 -4.47
CA ASN A 407 -25.18 32.25 -4.25
C ASN A 407 -25.49 33.10 -5.49
N SER A 408 -24.44 33.69 -6.10
CA SER A 408 -24.59 34.50 -7.31
C SER A 408 -25.11 33.68 -8.49
N LEU A 409 -24.58 32.46 -8.67
CA LEU A 409 -25.05 31.55 -9.69
C LEU A 409 -26.48 31.05 -9.44
N ALA A 410 -26.83 30.77 -8.19
CA ALA A 410 -28.18 30.34 -7.83
C ALA A 410 -29.19 31.46 -8.13
N LEU A 411 -28.88 32.71 -7.77
CA LEU A 411 -29.70 33.90 -8.08
C LEU A 411 -29.85 34.12 -9.60
N LEU A 412 -28.75 33.97 -10.34
CA LEU A 412 -28.75 34.08 -11.80
C LEU A 412 -29.65 33.00 -12.44
N PHE A 413 -29.54 31.76 -12.00
CA PHE A 413 -30.34 30.66 -12.55
C PHE A 413 -31.82 30.72 -12.11
N ALA A 414 -32.14 31.44 -11.05
CA ALA A 414 -33.48 31.71 -10.59
C ALA A 414 -34.08 33.00 -11.19
N ASN A 415 -33.40 33.64 -12.18
CA ASN A 415 -33.80 34.91 -12.76
C ASN A 415 -34.09 36.01 -11.73
N GLY A 416 -33.33 36.03 -10.64
CA GLY A 416 -33.49 37.02 -9.55
C GLY A 416 -34.53 36.64 -8.48
N GLU A 417 -35.19 35.50 -8.60
CA GLU A 417 -36.18 35.03 -7.63
C GLU A 417 -35.52 34.21 -6.50
N ASN A 418 -36.28 33.99 -5.43
CA ASN A 418 -35.78 33.11 -4.35
C ASN A 418 -35.74 31.65 -4.82
N SER A 419 -34.53 31.08 -4.81
CA SER A 419 -34.28 29.71 -5.26
C SER A 419 -34.35 28.67 -4.11
N SER A 420 -34.74 29.09 -2.89
CA SER A 420 -34.79 28.20 -1.72
C SER A 420 -35.69 27.01 -1.99
N GLY A 421 -35.12 25.81 -1.84
CA GLY A 421 -35.83 24.52 -2.04
C GLY A 421 -35.92 24.05 -3.50
N ASN A 422 -35.28 24.74 -4.47
CA ASN A 422 -35.23 24.26 -5.86
C ASN A 422 -33.96 23.46 -6.14
N ASP A 423 -34.07 22.14 -6.10
CA ASP A 423 -32.95 21.21 -6.29
C ASP A 423 -32.29 21.35 -7.68
N ALA A 424 -33.04 21.67 -8.73
CA ALA A 424 -32.51 21.84 -10.08
C ALA A 424 -31.57 23.05 -10.17
N ILE A 425 -31.96 24.18 -9.58
CA ILE A 425 -31.15 25.39 -9.51
C ILE A 425 -29.91 25.14 -8.64
N SER A 426 -30.09 24.53 -7.46
CA SER A 426 -29.04 24.19 -6.52
C SER A 426 -27.97 23.29 -7.18
N ASN A 427 -28.39 22.22 -7.86
CA ASN A 427 -27.51 21.33 -8.58
C ASN A 427 -26.78 22.01 -9.73
N ARG A 428 -27.46 22.89 -10.47
CA ARG A 428 -26.86 23.67 -11.55
C ARG A 428 -25.83 24.65 -11.02
N ALA A 429 -26.12 25.42 -9.97
CA ALA A 429 -25.18 26.33 -9.33
C ALA A 429 -23.94 25.58 -8.79
N SER A 430 -24.14 24.42 -8.15
CA SER A 430 -23.06 23.59 -7.64
C SER A 430 -22.14 23.09 -8.75
N ARG A 431 -22.70 22.66 -9.88
CA ARG A 431 -21.93 22.21 -11.06
C ARG A 431 -21.06 23.32 -11.64
N PHE A 432 -21.56 24.55 -11.70
CA PHE A 432 -20.81 25.70 -12.21
C PHE A 432 -19.82 26.29 -11.20
N ALA A 433 -20.03 26.07 -9.91
CA ALA A 433 -19.07 26.46 -8.87
C ALA A 433 -17.91 25.45 -8.68
N GLN A 434 -18.07 24.19 -9.15
CA GLN A 434 -17.08 23.14 -8.98
C GLN A 434 -15.70 23.47 -9.60
N PRO A 435 -15.57 24.04 -10.82
CA PRO A 435 -14.28 24.40 -11.40
C PRO A 435 -13.45 25.35 -10.55
N PHE A 436 -14.10 26.26 -9.81
CA PHE A 436 -13.41 27.16 -8.88
C PHE A 436 -12.69 26.36 -7.78
N GLU A 437 -13.37 25.41 -7.14
CA GLU A 437 -12.76 24.61 -6.07
C GLU A 437 -11.63 23.72 -6.60
N GLN A 438 -11.77 23.17 -7.80
CA GLN A 438 -10.72 22.38 -8.45
C GLN A 438 -9.47 23.23 -8.78
N GLN A 439 -9.68 24.47 -9.21
CA GLN A 439 -8.60 25.41 -9.49
C GLN A 439 -7.87 25.82 -8.21
N GLU A 440 -8.60 26.11 -7.13
CA GLU A 440 -8.01 26.40 -5.83
C GLU A 440 -7.25 25.20 -5.27
N ASP A 441 -7.78 23.97 -5.42
CA ASP A 441 -7.09 22.76 -5.00
C ASP A 441 -5.74 22.58 -5.71
N SER A 442 -5.66 22.89 -7.00
CA SER A 442 -4.44 22.71 -7.79
C SER A 442 -3.30 23.66 -7.38
N ARG A 443 -3.61 24.89 -6.95
CA ARG A 443 -2.62 25.93 -6.62
C ARG A 443 -2.41 26.13 -5.11
N PHE A 444 -3.20 25.46 -4.27
CA PHE A 444 -3.26 25.73 -2.83
C PHE A 444 -1.89 25.70 -2.15
N PHE A 445 -1.10 24.67 -2.41
CA PHE A 445 0.21 24.48 -1.77
C PHE A 445 1.31 25.35 -2.38
N ASP A 446 1.22 25.70 -3.66
CA ASP A 446 2.15 26.64 -4.29
C ASP A 446 1.99 28.01 -3.67
N ASP A 447 0.75 28.48 -3.51
CA ASP A 447 0.44 29.75 -2.88
C ASP A 447 0.73 29.76 -1.36
N LEU A 448 0.66 28.61 -0.68
CA LEU A 448 0.99 28.48 0.74
C LEU A 448 2.50 28.55 0.98
N ALA A 449 3.31 28.18 -0.02
CA ALA A 449 4.77 28.15 0.08
C ALA A 449 5.42 29.55 -0.05
N HIS A 450 4.71 30.50 -0.62
CA HIS A 450 5.12 31.91 -0.77
C HIS A 450 4.67 32.77 0.40
#